data_9ac3c79846db2c043d649102389c6284
#
_entry.id   9ac3c79846db2c043d649102389c6284
#
_cell.length_a   1.000
_cell.length_b   1.000
_cell.length_c   1.000
_cell.angle_alpha   90.00
_cell.angle_beta   90.00
_cell.angle_gamma   90.00
#
_symmetry.space_group_name_H-M   'P 1'
#
loop_
_entity.id
_entity.type
_entity.pdbx_description
1 polymer ?
#
loop_
_entity_poly.entity_id
_entity_poly.type
_entity_poly.pdbx_seq_one_letter_code
_entity_poly.pdbx_strand_id
1 'polypeptide(L)'
;MDHLKNQVVLECDRIEEDSEQSAKRHFNAASRWSSYNGWLGIPSVVIAGIASAVSFAALPVLSGIFAATAAALTAVLTFLKPAERSASHNSYGNQYLRLRNETRLFREVELPTIKQADELSE
;
A
#
# COMPACT_ATOMS: atom_id res chain seq x y z
N MET A 1 6.56 -6.62 -40.74
CA MET A 1 5.45 -6.62 -39.77
C MET A 1 5.76 -7.48 -38.51
N ASP A 2 6.34 -8.65 -38.64
CA ASP A 2 6.67 -9.55 -37.50
C ASP A 2 7.67 -8.99 -36.48
N HIS A 3 8.65 -8.18 -36.93
CA HIS A 3 9.61 -7.55 -36.04
C HIS A 3 8.95 -6.56 -35.08
N LEU A 4 8.00 -5.76 -35.55
CA LEU A 4 7.28 -4.80 -34.72
C LEU A 4 6.40 -5.52 -33.70
N LYS A 5 5.73 -6.60 -34.10
CA LYS A 5 4.91 -7.42 -33.19
C LYS A 5 5.73 -8.03 -32.08
N ASN A 6 6.90 -8.59 -32.42
CA ASN A 6 7.81 -9.14 -31.43
C ASN A 6 8.29 -8.07 -30.43
N GLN A 7 8.55 -6.86 -30.88
CA GLN A 7 8.90 -5.75 -30.00
C GLN A 7 7.74 -5.38 -29.05
N VAL A 8 6.50 -5.35 -29.55
CA VAL A 8 5.32 -5.06 -28.72
C VAL A 8 5.13 -6.16 -27.64
N VAL A 9 5.26 -7.42 -28.01
CA VAL A 9 5.17 -8.53 -27.03
C VAL A 9 6.25 -8.42 -25.97
N LEU A 10 7.49 -8.18 -26.35
CA LEU A 10 8.58 -8.01 -25.39
C LEU A 10 8.36 -6.82 -24.45
N GLU A 11 7.79 -5.73 -24.96
CA GLU A 11 7.48 -4.56 -24.13
C GLU A 11 6.30 -4.83 -23.18
N CYS A 12 5.29 -5.59 -23.61
CA CYS A 12 4.21 -6.04 -22.73
C CYS A 12 4.75 -6.92 -21.58
N ASP A 13 5.63 -7.87 -21.88
CA ASP A 13 6.26 -8.72 -20.85
C ASP A 13 7.05 -7.88 -19.84
N ARG A 14 7.78 -6.89 -20.32
CA ARG A 14 8.53 -5.95 -19.48
C ARG A 14 7.63 -5.12 -18.57
N ILE A 15 6.53 -4.57 -19.12
CA ILE A 15 5.55 -3.81 -18.34
C ILE A 15 4.88 -4.70 -17.29
N GLU A 16 4.56 -5.95 -17.62
CA GLU A 16 3.98 -6.90 -16.68
C GLU A 16 4.93 -7.17 -15.51
N GLU A 17 6.21 -7.45 -15.78
CA GLU A 17 7.23 -7.71 -14.75
C GLU A 17 7.47 -6.48 -13.87
N ASP A 18 7.68 -5.32 -14.47
CA ASP A 18 7.93 -4.06 -13.76
C ASP A 18 6.73 -3.66 -12.89
N SER A 19 5.51 -3.86 -13.39
CA SER A 19 4.27 -3.59 -12.65
C SER A 19 4.11 -4.53 -11.46
N GLU A 20 4.42 -5.82 -11.61
CA GLU A 20 4.35 -6.78 -10.52
C GLU A 20 5.39 -6.47 -9.42
N GLN A 21 6.62 -6.13 -9.80
CA GLN A 21 7.65 -5.74 -8.84
C GLN A 21 7.29 -4.45 -8.10
N SER A 22 6.75 -3.47 -8.82
CA SER A 22 6.30 -2.21 -8.23
C SER A 22 5.14 -2.41 -7.27
N ALA A 23 4.15 -3.24 -7.62
CA ALA A 23 3.06 -3.61 -6.74
C ALA A 23 3.57 -4.26 -5.44
N LYS A 24 4.49 -5.22 -5.53
CA LYS A 24 5.10 -5.88 -4.36
C LYS A 24 5.81 -4.89 -3.44
N ARG A 25 6.57 -3.94 -4.00
CA ARG A 25 7.24 -2.88 -3.22
C ARG A 25 6.23 -2.00 -2.47
N HIS A 26 5.15 -1.61 -3.12
CA HIS A 26 4.09 -0.81 -2.49
C HIS A 26 3.37 -1.58 -1.39
N PHE A 27 3.01 -2.84 -1.59
CA PHE A 27 2.39 -3.65 -0.55
C PHE A 27 3.31 -3.88 0.65
N ASN A 28 4.60 -4.10 0.42
CA ASN A 28 5.59 -4.20 1.51
C ASN A 28 5.69 -2.88 2.30
N ALA A 29 5.69 -1.75 1.62
CA ALA A 29 5.67 -0.44 2.27
C ALA A 29 4.37 -0.21 3.07
N ALA A 30 3.21 -0.57 2.50
CA ALA A 30 1.92 -0.52 3.19
C ALA A 30 1.92 -1.34 4.47
N SER A 31 2.44 -2.57 4.42
CA SER A 31 2.57 -3.46 5.58
C SER A 31 3.43 -2.85 6.68
N ARG A 32 4.57 -2.24 6.33
CA ARG A 32 5.44 -1.56 7.31
C ARG A 32 4.71 -0.39 7.98
N TRP A 33 4.04 0.46 7.22
CA TRP A 33 3.29 1.57 7.77
C TRP A 33 2.12 1.13 8.65
N SER A 34 1.43 0.04 8.27
CA SER A 34 0.38 -0.58 9.09
C SER A 34 0.94 -1.10 10.41
N SER A 35 2.12 -1.73 10.38
CA SER A 35 2.80 -2.19 11.60
C SER A 35 3.16 -1.02 12.53
N TYR A 36 3.70 0.07 12.00
CA TYR A 36 3.98 1.27 12.81
C TYR A 36 2.71 1.84 13.45
N ASN A 37 1.59 1.85 12.71
CA ASN A 37 0.31 2.29 13.26
C ASN A 37 -0.12 1.43 14.46
N GLY A 38 0.02 0.11 14.36
CA GLY A 38 -0.28 -0.82 15.45
C GLY A 38 0.66 -0.67 16.64
N TRP A 39 1.98 -0.66 16.40
CA TRP A 39 2.98 -0.55 17.45
C TRP A 39 2.96 0.77 18.23
N LEU A 40 2.53 1.85 17.63
CA LEU A 40 2.38 3.13 18.31
C LEU A 40 0.97 3.34 18.87
N GLY A 41 -0.06 2.90 18.12
CA GLY A 41 -1.46 3.13 18.48
C GLY A 41 -1.90 2.29 19.68
N ILE A 42 -1.60 1.00 19.68
CA ILE A 42 -2.02 0.09 20.76
C ILE A 42 -1.42 0.51 22.11
N PRO A 43 -0.10 0.75 22.25
CA PRO A 43 0.45 1.22 23.51
C PRO A 43 -0.10 2.56 23.95
N SER A 44 -0.35 3.48 23.00
CA SER A 44 -0.93 4.80 23.30
C SER A 44 -2.30 4.67 24.00
N VAL A 45 -3.18 3.81 23.49
CA VAL A 45 -4.51 3.57 24.07
C VAL A 45 -4.41 2.88 25.43
N VAL A 46 -3.54 1.89 25.57
CA VAL A 46 -3.32 1.18 26.83
C VAL A 46 -2.80 2.12 27.91
N ILE A 47 -1.80 2.92 27.60
CA ILE A 47 -1.20 3.90 28.54
C ILE A 47 -2.25 4.95 28.93
N ALA A 48 -3.07 5.42 28.00
CA ALA A 48 -4.16 6.36 28.32
C ALA A 48 -5.19 5.74 29.27
N GLY A 49 -5.53 4.47 29.07
CA GLY A 49 -6.41 3.72 29.98
C GLY A 49 -5.82 3.58 31.39
N ILE A 50 -4.52 3.26 31.50
CA ILE A 50 -3.80 3.19 32.78
C ILE A 50 -3.79 4.58 33.44
N ALA A 51 -3.51 5.65 32.70
CA ALA A 51 -3.54 7.03 33.21
C ALA A 51 -4.90 7.36 33.85
N SER A 52 -5.99 6.97 33.22
CA SER A 52 -7.34 7.15 33.76
C SER A 52 -7.56 6.38 35.04
N ALA A 53 -7.18 5.09 35.10
CA ALA A 53 -7.32 4.27 36.29
C ALA A 53 -6.50 4.80 37.48
N VAL A 54 -5.26 5.22 37.23
CA VAL A 54 -4.36 5.80 38.25
C VAL A 54 -4.89 7.14 38.77
N SER A 55 -5.56 7.91 37.92
CA SER A 55 -6.22 9.16 38.30
C SER A 55 -7.33 8.92 39.33
N PHE A 56 -8.14 7.89 39.13
CA PHE A 56 -9.17 7.49 40.10
C PHE A 56 -8.59 6.99 41.43
N ALA A 57 -7.37 6.44 41.43
CA ALA A 57 -6.65 6.04 42.65
C ALA A 57 -6.00 7.23 43.40
N ALA A 58 -6.28 8.46 43.02
CA ALA A 58 -5.74 9.69 43.60
C ALA A 58 -4.21 9.79 43.61
N LEU A 59 -3.55 9.32 42.54
CA LEU A 59 -2.11 9.43 42.30
C LEU A 59 -1.83 10.42 41.15
N PRO A 60 -1.99 11.75 41.36
CA PRO A 60 -2.01 12.70 40.27
C PRO A 60 -0.69 12.83 39.48
N VAL A 61 0.44 12.69 40.15
CA VAL A 61 1.75 12.79 39.49
C VAL A 61 1.96 11.60 38.55
N LEU A 62 1.64 10.40 38.99
CA LEU A 62 1.78 9.18 38.18
C LEU A 62 0.81 9.19 37.00
N SER A 63 -0.44 9.59 37.22
CA SER A 63 -1.44 9.77 36.18
C SER A 63 -0.97 10.80 35.14
N GLY A 64 -0.38 11.92 35.58
CA GLY A 64 0.17 12.95 34.70
C GLY A 64 1.29 12.44 33.78
N ILE A 65 2.19 11.61 34.30
CA ILE A 65 3.27 11.01 33.51
C ILE A 65 2.72 10.08 32.43
N PHE A 66 1.77 9.20 32.77
CA PHE A 66 1.14 8.31 31.79
C PHE A 66 0.34 9.08 30.75
N ALA A 67 -0.40 10.12 31.16
CA ALA A 67 -1.17 10.96 30.24
C ALA A 67 -0.25 11.70 29.27
N ALA A 68 0.86 12.27 29.74
CA ALA A 68 1.84 12.94 28.89
C ALA A 68 2.49 11.97 27.89
N THR A 69 2.81 10.75 28.33
CA THR A 69 3.36 9.70 27.45
C THR A 69 2.36 9.29 26.36
N ALA A 70 1.11 9.05 26.72
CA ALA A 70 0.05 8.72 25.75
C ALA A 70 -0.16 9.86 24.75
N ALA A 71 -0.16 11.13 25.23
CA ALA A 71 -0.29 12.30 24.36
C ALA A 71 0.88 12.41 23.38
N ALA A 72 2.11 12.17 23.82
CA ALA A 72 3.28 12.17 22.94
C ALA A 72 3.19 11.10 21.85
N LEU A 73 2.81 9.87 22.18
CA LEU A 73 2.60 8.79 21.20
C LEU A 73 1.50 9.15 20.20
N THR A 74 0.40 9.71 20.68
CA THR A 74 -0.71 10.15 19.82
C THR A 74 -0.29 11.29 18.88
N ALA A 75 0.52 12.23 19.37
CA ALA A 75 1.09 13.30 18.55
C ALA A 75 1.96 12.76 17.41
N VAL A 76 2.82 11.77 17.70
CA VAL A 76 3.64 11.09 16.69
C VAL A 76 2.75 10.39 15.65
N LEU A 77 1.71 9.68 16.06
CA LEU A 77 0.75 9.05 15.15
C LEU A 77 0.06 10.07 14.25
N THR A 78 -0.38 11.19 14.82
CA THR A 78 -1.06 12.25 14.08
C THR A 78 -0.14 12.92 13.06
N PHE A 79 1.13 13.10 13.42
CA PHE A 79 2.12 13.71 12.53
C PHE A 79 2.57 12.77 11.40
N LEU A 80 2.88 11.51 11.72
CA LEU A 80 3.35 10.53 10.75
C LEU A 80 2.24 9.99 9.85
N LYS A 81 1.00 9.98 10.32
CA LYS A 81 -0.18 9.46 9.62
C LYS A 81 0.04 8.07 9.00
N PRO A 82 0.52 7.09 9.77
CA PRO A 82 0.93 5.79 9.21
C PRO A 82 -0.24 5.04 8.56
N ALA A 83 -1.46 5.20 9.04
CA ALA A 83 -2.64 4.59 8.45
C ALA A 83 -2.93 5.14 7.05
N GLU A 84 -2.85 6.46 6.86
CA GLU A 84 -3.05 7.09 5.54
C GLU A 84 -1.93 6.68 4.56
N ARG A 85 -0.70 6.61 5.02
CA ARG A 85 0.44 6.16 4.19
C ARG A 85 0.30 4.70 3.79
N SER A 86 -0.14 3.82 4.70
CA SER A 86 -0.44 2.43 4.39
C SER A 86 -1.55 2.33 3.32
N ALA A 87 -2.65 3.07 3.48
CA ALA A 87 -3.75 3.09 2.53
C ALA A 87 -3.30 3.58 1.14
N SER A 88 -2.49 4.65 1.09
CA SER A 88 -1.95 5.18 -0.17
C SER A 88 -1.08 4.16 -0.89
N HIS A 89 -0.16 3.49 -0.18
CA HIS A 89 0.68 2.44 -0.76
C HIS A 89 -0.14 1.25 -1.26
N ASN A 90 -1.18 0.82 -0.54
CA ASN A 90 -2.09 -0.21 -1.01
C ASN A 90 -2.83 0.21 -2.29
N SER A 91 -3.28 1.47 -2.37
CA SER A 91 -3.92 2.01 -3.57
C SER A 91 -2.98 1.98 -4.77
N TYR A 92 -1.73 2.44 -4.61
CA TYR A 92 -0.73 2.38 -5.68
C TYR A 92 -0.40 0.94 -6.07
N GLY A 93 -0.26 0.03 -5.13
CA GLY A 93 -0.06 -1.40 -5.40
C GLY A 93 -1.19 -1.98 -6.27
N ASN A 94 -2.44 -1.65 -5.96
CA ASN A 94 -3.61 -2.08 -6.75
C ASN A 94 -3.61 -1.48 -8.15
N GLN A 95 -3.19 -0.22 -8.33
CA GLN A 95 -3.08 0.41 -9.65
C GLN A 95 -2.04 -0.30 -10.53
N TYR A 96 -0.89 -0.69 -9.96
CA TYR A 96 0.11 -1.48 -10.68
C TYR A 96 -0.39 -2.89 -11.05
N LEU A 97 -1.14 -3.55 -10.17
CA LEU A 97 -1.77 -4.84 -10.51
C LEU A 97 -2.81 -4.68 -11.62
N ARG A 98 -3.56 -3.59 -11.61
CA ARG A 98 -4.50 -3.28 -12.69
C ARG A 98 -3.78 -3.08 -14.02
N LEU A 99 -2.71 -2.28 -14.04
CA LEU A 99 -1.88 -2.08 -15.23
C LEU A 99 -1.35 -3.41 -15.77
N ARG A 100 -0.83 -4.27 -14.91
CA ARG A 100 -0.37 -5.61 -15.27
C ARG A 100 -1.48 -6.42 -15.95
N ASN A 101 -2.68 -6.43 -15.37
CA ASN A 101 -3.79 -7.19 -15.91
C ASN A 101 -4.28 -6.63 -17.26
N GLU A 102 -4.31 -5.31 -17.41
CA GLU A 102 -4.67 -4.64 -18.67
C GLU A 102 -3.65 -4.96 -19.78
N THR A 103 -2.34 -4.90 -19.46
CA THR A 103 -1.27 -5.27 -20.38
C THR A 103 -1.35 -6.73 -20.82
N ARG A 104 -1.64 -7.62 -19.88
CA ARG A 104 -1.84 -9.04 -20.16
C ARG A 104 -3.04 -9.29 -21.07
N LEU A 105 -4.18 -8.64 -20.80
CA LEU A 105 -5.37 -8.73 -21.66
C LEU A 105 -5.07 -8.24 -23.06
N PHE A 106 -4.39 -7.12 -23.21
CA PHE A 106 -3.97 -6.60 -24.50
C PHE A 106 -3.12 -7.63 -25.27
N ARG A 107 -2.11 -8.18 -24.62
CA ARG A 107 -1.21 -9.16 -25.24
C ARG A 107 -1.93 -10.46 -25.64
N GLU A 108 -2.78 -11.01 -24.74
CA GLU A 108 -3.39 -12.33 -24.93
C GLU A 108 -4.65 -12.30 -25.79
N VAL A 109 -5.39 -11.20 -25.81
CA VAL A 109 -6.71 -11.11 -26.46
C VAL A 109 -6.72 -10.14 -27.62
N GLU A 110 -6.30 -8.90 -27.41
CA GLU A 110 -6.45 -7.86 -28.43
C GLU A 110 -5.42 -8.02 -29.56
N LEU A 111 -4.17 -8.27 -29.23
CA LEU A 111 -3.10 -8.38 -30.21
C LEU A 111 -3.32 -9.52 -31.24
N PRO A 112 -3.76 -10.75 -30.83
CA PRO A 112 -4.13 -11.80 -31.76
C PRO A 112 -5.37 -11.48 -32.60
N THR A 113 -6.36 -10.79 -32.01
CA THR A 113 -7.60 -10.39 -32.70
C THR A 113 -7.33 -9.37 -33.80
N ILE A 114 -6.47 -8.41 -33.56
CA ILE A 114 -6.02 -7.42 -34.58
C ILE A 114 -5.34 -8.14 -35.74
N LYS A 115 -4.48 -9.14 -35.42
CA LYS A 115 -3.80 -9.95 -36.44
C LYS A 115 -4.81 -10.69 -37.34
N GLN A 116 -5.82 -11.31 -36.75
CA GLN A 116 -6.83 -12.05 -37.49
C GLN A 116 -7.69 -11.14 -38.38
N ALA A 117 -7.98 -9.93 -37.92
CA ALA A 117 -8.72 -8.94 -38.73
C ALA A 117 -7.91 -8.44 -39.93
N ASP A 118 -6.62 -8.21 -39.79
CA ASP A 118 -5.73 -7.82 -40.88
C ASP A 118 -5.63 -8.93 -41.94
N GLU A 119 -5.48 -10.21 -41.50
CA GLU A 119 -5.40 -11.36 -42.41
C GLU A 119 -6.71 -11.61 -43.20
N LEU A 120 -7.87 -11.20 -42.68
CA LEU A 120 -9.17 -11.32 -43.35
C LEU A 120 -9.44 -10.16 -44.31
N SER A 121 -8.70 -9.08 -44.22
CA SER A 121 -8.87 -7.89 -45.09
C SER A 121 -7.98 -7.90 -46.33
N GLU A 122 -7.02 -8.80 -46.43
CA GLU A 122 -6.17 -9.04 -47.62
C GLU A 122 -6.79 -10.11 -48.55
#